data_e9a50e1c74432e7355cf9ee2bdbe149b
#
_entry.id   e9a50e1c74432e7355cf9ee2bdbe149b
#
_cell.length_a   1.000
_cell.length_b   1.000
_cell.length_c   1.000
_cell.angle_alpha   90.00
_cell.angle_beta   90.00
_cell.angle_gamma   90.00
#
_symmetry.space_group_name_H-M   'P 1'
#
loop_
_entity.id
_entity.type
_entity.pdbx_description
1 polymer ?
#
loop_
_entity_poly.entity_id
_entity_poly.type
_entity_poly.pdbx_seq_one_letter_code
_entity_poly.pdbx_strand_id
1 'polypeptide(L)'
;VQNKFGGDWVVGDIKYVNLDDDPNINDGNQTLEDHGDLSIIGNDTPRYNFGFGFNADWNGIDFSMFLQGTMKRDLWLEGPVAFGLGGGQWGSNVWKNTLDCWREDGSNPDLWLPRLYLWSTSKNLQKHTGAYCRLKNIQLGYSLPGAIINKVGLEKVRIYFSGDNLLTFSGINENFDPEAPWGGAYPISKSISFGVNVTF
;
A
#
# COMPACT_ATOMS: atom_id res chain seq x y z
N VAL A 1 3.23 -16.98 29.33
CA VAL A 1 3.95 -15.72 29.17
C VAL A 1 5.31 -16.07 28.58
N GLN A 2 5.73 -15.37 27.53
CA GLN A 2 7.01 -15.60 26.87
C GLN A 2 8.10 -14.76 27.53
N ASN A 3 9.23 -15.36 27.91
CA ASN A 3 10.43 -14.63 28.31
C ASN A 3 11.06 -13.98 27.09
N LYS A 4 11.38 -12.68 27.16
CA LYS A 4 11.78 -11.96 25.98
C LYS A 4 12.35 -10.57 26.24
N PHE A 5 12.66 -9.84 25.16
CA PHE A 5 13.00 -8.42 25.21
C PHE A 5 12.27 -7.68 26.33
N GLY A 6 12.99 -7.28 27.36
CA GLY A 6 12.55 -6.65 28.58
C GLY A 6 11.24 -5.86 28.52
N GLY A 7 10.16 -6.41 28.91
CA GLY A 7 8.90 -5.73 28.92
C GLY A 7 7.72 -6.64 29.29
N ASP A 8 6.59 -6.07 29.54
CA ASP A 8 5.40 -6.74 30.01
C ASP A 8 4.59 -7.32 28.85
N TRP A 9 4.86 -8.57 28.48
CA TRP A 9 4.09 -9.29 27.48
C TRP A 9 2.95 -10.04 28.15
N VAL A 10 1.77 -9.90 27.60
CA VAL A 10 0.56 -10.54 28.11
C VAL A 10 -0.24 -11.18 26.97
N VAL A 11 -1.35 -11.81 27.31
CA VAL A 11 -2.26 -12.39 26.33
C VAL A 11 -2.73 -11.32 25.34
N GLY A 12 -2.70 -11.66 24.05
CA GLY A 12 -3.05 -10.74 22.97
C GLY A 12 -1.86 -10.00 22.35
N ASP A 13 -0.65 -10.13 22.91
CA ASP A 13 0.58 -9.65 22.29
C ASP A 13 1.14 -10.68 21.29
N ILE A 14 1.96 -10.20 20.35
CA ILE A 14 2.62 -11.06 19.35
C ILE A 14 3.58 -12.02 20.07
N LYS A 15 3.49 -13.29 19.74
CA LYS A 15 4.44 -14.31 20.21
C LYS A 15 5.56 -14.47 19.17
N TYR A 16 6.81 -14.30 19.62
CA TYR A 16 7.99 -14.59 18.81
C TYR A 16 8.39 -16.05 18.88
N VAL A 17 9.03 -16.52 17.82
CA VAL A 17 9.62 -17.86 17.79
C VAL A 17 11.01 -17.78 18.39
N ASN A 18 11.31 -18.70 19.30
CA ASN A 18 12.66 -18.95 19.76
C ASN A 18 13.37 -19.76 18.67
N LEU A 19 14.49 -19.27 18.16
CA LEU A 19 15.24 -19.86 17.04
C LEU A 19 16.49 -20.60 17.53
N ASP A 20 16.91 -20.37 18.75
CA ASP A 20 18.05 -21.04 19.38
C ASP A 20 17.61 -21.87 20.61
N ASP A 21 18.56 -22.47 21.31
CA ASP A 21 18.31 -23.30 22.49
C ASP A 21 18.30 -22.48 23.80
N ASP A 22 18.44 -21.17 23.74
CA ASP A 22 18.33 -20.27 24.89
C ASP A 22 16.88 -20.18 25.38
N PRO A 23 16.57 -20.23 26.66
CA PRO A 23 15.20 -20.11 27.16
C PRO A 23 14.57 -18.71 26.97
N ASN A 24 15.34 -17.71 26.59
CA ASN A 24 14.88 -16.33 26.43
C ASN A 24 14.82 -15.94 24.95
N ILE A 25 13.87 -15.09 24.60
CA ILE A 25 13.88 -14.43 23.30
C ILE A 25 14.78 -13.21 23.39
N ASN A 26 15.81 -13.16 22.55
CA ASN A 26 16.82 -12.11 22.54
C ASN A 26 17.35 -11.84 21.11
N ASP A 27 18.09 -10.77 20.93
CA ASP A 27 18.68 -10.37 19.66
C ASP A 27 20.19 -10.64 19.58
N GLY A 28 20.74 -11.42 20.54
CA GLY A 28 22.14 -11.73 20.62
C GLY A 28 23.03 -10.48 20.63
N ASN A 29 24.20 -10.59 20.04
CA ASN A 29 25.11 -9.46 19.82
C ASN A 29 24.87 -8.76 18.46
N GLN A 30 23.82 -9.13 17.72
CA GLN A 30 23.48 -8.62 16.40
C GLN A 30 24.59 -8.81 15.35
N THR A 31 25.33 -9.92 15.46
CA THR A 31 26.35 -10.34 14.51
C THR A 31 25.90 -11.58 13.73
N LEU A 32 26.62 -11.96 12.68
CA LEU A 32 26.30 -13.19 11.93
C LEU A 32 26.54 -14.46 12.75
N GLU A 33 27.47 -14.42 13.66
CA GLU A 33 27.86 -15.55 14.53
C GLU A 33 26.95 -15.65 15.78
N ASP A 34 26.39 -14.51 16.20
CA ASP A 34 25.51 -14.44 17.38
C ASP A 34 24.38 -13.43 17.11
N HIS A 35 23.37 -13.93 16.45
CA HIS A 35 22.18 -13.16 16.06
C HIS A 35 20.97 -13.43 16.97
N GLY A 36 21.12 -14.31 17.98
CA GLY A 36 20.01 -14.71 18.83
C GLY A 36 18.81 -15.21 18.02
N ASP A 37 17.63 -14.73 18.34
CA ASP A 37 16.39 -15.07 17.65
C ASP A 37 16.10 -14.21 16.41
N LEU A 38 17.09 -13.47 15.91
CA LEU A 38 16.92 -12.70 14.68
C LEU A 38 17.08 -13.57 13.43
N SER A 39 16.23 -13.37 12.45
CA SER A 39 16.35 -13.99 11.13
C SER A 39 15.99 -13.02 10.01
N ILE A 40 16.52 -13.28 8.80
CA ILE A 40 16.15 -12.52 7.63
C ILE A 40 14.74 -12.92 7.21
N ILE A 41 13.77 -12.03 7.38
CA ILE A 41 12.36 -12.30 7.09
C ILE A 41 11.89 -11.77 5.73
N GLY A 42 12.69 -10.93 5.07
CA GLY A 42 12.29 -10.38 3.77
C GLY A 42 13.32 -9.46 3.14
N ASN A 43 12.92 -8.88 2.01
CA ASN A 43 13.71 -7.91 1.25
C ASN A 43 12.78 -6.83 0.72
N ASP A 44 13.02 -5.58 1.11
CA ASP A 44 12.23 -4.41 0.74
C ASP A 44 12.58 -3.84 -0.64
N THR A 45 13.72 -4.30 -1.20
CA THR A 45 14.15 -3.88 -2.53
C THR A 45 13.29 -4.55 -3.60
N PRO A 46 12.65 -3.79 -4.49
CA PRO A 46 11.90 -4.34 -5.61
C PRO A 46 12.79 -5.15 -6.53
N ARG A 47 12.50 -6.44 -6.72
CA ARG A 47 13.31 -7.28 -7.63
C ARG A 47 12.93 -7.08 -9.09
N TYR A 48 11.67 -6.79 -9.36
CA TYR A 48 11.16 -6.56 -10.71
C TYR A 48 10.23 -5.36 -10.70
N ASN A 49 10.53 -4.40 -11.58
CA ASN A 49 9.62 -3.32 -11.92
C ASN A 49 9.17 -3.51 -13.36
N PHE A 50 7.90 -3.27 -13.64
CA PHE A 50 7.34 -3.40 -14.97
C PHE A 50 6.45 -2.22 -15.32
N GLY A 51 6.40 -1.92 -16.62
CA GLY A 51 5.46 -0.99 -17.20
C GLY A 51 4.91 -1.58 -18.49
N PHE A 52 3.60 -1.46 -18.68
CA PHE A 52 2.91 -1.89 -19.89
C PHE A 52 2.06 -0.75 -20.42
N GLY A 53 2.38 -0.31 -21.65
CA GLY A 53 1.63 0.69 -22.40
C GLY A 53 0.86 0.06 -23.55
N PHE A 54 -0.39 0.47 -23.73
CA PHE A 54 -1.21 0.09 -24.88
C PHE A 54 -1.85 1.32 -25.49
N ASN A 55 -1.73 1.46 -26.80
CA ASN A 55 -2.37 2.52 -27.57
C ASN A 55 -3.07 1.90 -28.79
N ALA A 56 -4.26 2.38 -29.09
CA ALA A 56 -5.04 1.97 -30.24
C ALA A 56 -5.83 3.14 -30.81
N ASP A 57 -5.82 3.24 -32.12
CA ASP A 57 -6.59 4.25 -32.87
C ASP A 57 -7.47 3.54 -33.89
N TRP A 58 -8.76 3.88 -33.90
CA TRP A 58 -9.70 3.30 -34.85
C TRP A 58 -10.85 4.25 -35.15
N ASN A 59 -10.99 4.63 -36.40
CA ASN A 59 -12.10 5.43 -36.91
C ASN A 59 -12.45 6.69 -36.08
N GLY A 60 -11.40 7.45 -35.69
CA GLY A 60 -11.53 8.66 -34.88
C GLY A 60 -11.61 8.42 -33.38
N ILE A 61 -11.69 7.19 -32.93
CA ILE A 61 -11.55 6.81 -31.51
C ILE A 61 -10.07 6.55 -31.25
N ASP A 62 -9.53 7.18 -30.22
CA ASP A 62 -8.20 6.92 -29.68
C ASP A 62 -8.31 6.40 -28.25
N PHE A 63 -7.55 5.37 -27.95
CA PHE A 63 -7.46 4.77 -26.63
C PHE A 63 -6.01 4.62 -26.23
N SER A 64 -5.69 5.02 -25.03
CA SER A 64 -4.38 4.75 -24.42
C SER A 64 -4.53 4.31 -22.99
N MET A 65 -3.66 3.40 -22.54
CA MET A 65 -3.55 3.05 -21.15
C MET A 65 -2.10 2.74 -20.76
N PHE A 66 -1.78 2.98 -19.51
CA PHE A 66 -0.50 2.65 -18.93
C PHE A 66 -0.66 1.97 -17.57
N LEU A 67 -0.11 0.77 -17.46
CA LEU A 67 -0.02 -0.01 -16.24
C LEU A 67 1.42 0.03 -15.74
N GLN A 68 1.58 0.15 -14.44
CA GLN A 68 2.88 0.09 -13.78
C GLN A 68 2.79 -0.75 -12.52
N GLY A 69 3.86 -1.44 -12.18
CA GLY A 69 3.87 -2.23 -10.98
C GLY A 69 5.24 -2.72 -10.57
N THR A 70 5.25 -3.34 -9.41
CA THR A 70 6.42 -3.93 -8.78
C THR A 70 6.09 -5.35 -8.36
N MET A 71 7.02 -6.28 -8.55
CA MET A 71 6.92 -7.66 -8.09
C MET A 71 8.02 -7.99 -7.10
N LYS A 72 7.78 -9.00 -6.27
CA LYS A 72 8.77 -9.53 -5.29
C LYS A 72 9.42 -8.42 -4.46
N ARG A 73 8.61 -7.71 -3.74
CA ARG A 73 9.00 -6.76 -2.72
C ARG A 73 8.31 -7.13 -1.43
N ASP A 74 9.02 -7.12 -0.33
CA ASP A 74 8.45 -7.21 1.01
C ASP A 74 8.37 -5.79 1.59
N LEU A 75 7.32 -5.52 2.34
CA LEU A 75 7.15 -4.25 3.04
C LEU A 75 6.97 -4.51 4.53
N TRP A 76 7.62 -3.67 5.30
CA TRP A 76 7.43 -3.57 6.73
C TRP A 76 6.59 -2.33 6.98
N LEU A 77 5.36 -2.52 7.46
CA LEU A 77 4.45 -1.40 7.67
C LEU A 77 4.77 -0.69 8.98
N GLU A 78 4.89 0.61 8.93
CA GLU A 78 5.21 1.46 10.05
C GLU A 78 4.21 2.61 10.20
N GLY A 79 4.32 3.31 11.32
CA GLY A 79 3.53 4.50 11.59
C GLY A 79 2.19 4.24 12.28
N PRO A 80 1.45 5.31 12.59
CA PRO A 80 0.24 5.25 13.41
C PRO A 80 -0.84 4.31 12.86
N VAL A 81 -0.98 4.25 11.54
CA VAL A 81 -1.98 3.39 10.88
C VAL A 81 -1.63 1.90 11.05
N ALA A 82 -0.33 1.55 10.98
CA ALA A 82 0.13 0.19 11.17
C ALA A 82 0.05 -0.25 12.64
N PHE A 83 0.32 0.67 13.55
CA PHE A 83 0.37 0.38 14.98
C PHE A 83 -0.98 0.52 15.69
N GLY A 84 -1.98 1.04 14.99
CA GLY A 84 -3.34 1.21 15.52
C GLY A 84 -3.53 2.44 16.40
N LEU A 85 -2.48 2.96 17.00
CA LEU A 85 -2.50 4.18 17.82
C LEU A 85 -1.33 5.08 17.43
N GLY A 86 -1.60 6.36 17.22
CA GLY A 86 -0.57 7.38 17.02
C GLY A 86 0.23 7.57 18.31
N GLY A 87 1.56 7.43 18.20
CA GLY A 87 2.45 7.49 19.36
C GLY A 87 2.30 8.77 20.18
N GLY A 88 1.88 8.63 21.41
CA GLY A 88 1.92 9.68 22.41
C GLY A 88 0.67 9.80 23.26
N GLN A 89 0.90 10.21 24.50
CA GLN A 89 -0.12 10.37 25.54
C GLN A 89 -1.15 11.45 25.20
N TRP A 90 -0.81 12.34 24.26
CA TRP A 90 -1.58 13.54 23.93
C TRP A 90 -1.97 13.53 22.45
N GLY A 91 -3.22 13.22 22.15
CA GLY A 91 -3.76 13.39 20.81
C GLY A 91 -3.64 12.18 19.87
N SER A 92 -3.55 10.98 20.41
CA SER A 92 -3.65 9.77 19.60
C SER A 92 -5.04 9.61 19.03
N ASN A 93 -5.19 9.90 17.75
CA ASN A 93 -6.42 9.56 17.03
C ASN A 93 -6.49 8.05 16.83
N VAL A 94 -7.64 7.48 17.10
CA VAL A 94 -7.94 6.08 16.81
C VAL A 94 -8.36 5.97 15.34
N TRP A 95 -7.68 5.15 14.58
CA TRP A 95 -8.00 4.89 13.18
C TRP A 95 -9.09 3.83 13.07
N LYS A 96 -9.87 3.82 11.99
CA LYS A 96 -10.91 2.83 11.78
C LYS A 96 -10.40 1.38 11.84
N ASN A 97 -9.22 1.12 11.31
CA ASN A 97 -8.56 -0.19 11.36
C ASN A 97 -8.17 -0.64 12.78
N THR A 98 -8.09 0.28 13.74
CA THR A 98 -7.87 -0.04 15.15
C THR A 98 -9.02 -0.87 15.74
N LEU A 99 -10.21 -0.79 15.16
CA LEU A 99 -11.33 -1.63 15.57
C LEU A 99 -11.11 -3.12 15.31
N ASP A 100 -10.20 -3.45 14.39
CA ASP A 100 -9.78 -4.81 14.04
C ASP A 100 -8.56 -5.25 14.86
N CYS A 101 -8.67 -5.13 16.18
CA CYS A 101 -7.65 -5.54 17.14
C CYS A 101 -8.12 -6.72 17.99
N TRP A 102 -7.15 -7.37 18.60
CA TRP A 102 -7.42 -8.42 19.58
C TRP A 102 -8.24 -7.90 20.77
N ARG A 103 -9.22 -8.69 21.20
CA ARG A 103 -10.09 -8.41 22.34
C ARG A 103 -10.11 -9.59 23.29
N GLU A 104 -10.10 -9.31 24.58
CA GLU A 104 -10.08 -10.32 25.63
C GLU A 104 -11.34 -11.21 25.62
N ASP A 105 -12.46 -10.68 25.16
CA ASP A 105 -13.74 -11.40 25.05
C ASP A 105 -13.79 -12.38 23.88
N GLY A 106 -12.75 -12.44 23.02
CA GLY A 106 -12.69 -13.31 21.85
C GLY A 106 -13.64 -12.91 20.71
N SER A 107 -14.24 -11.72 20.75
CA SER A 107 -15.21 -11.26 19.76
C SER A 107 -14.63 -11.02 18.36
N ASN A 108 -13.29 -10.96 18.22
CA ASN A 108 -12.63 -10.75 16.95
C ASN A 108 -11.53 -11.84 16.72
N PRO A 109 -11.87 -13.01 16.14
CA PRO A 109 -10.93 -14.09 15.92
C PRO A 109 -9.96 -13.84 14.76
N ASP A 110 -10.40 -13.12 13.71
CA ASP A 110 -9.63 -12.85 12.46
C ASP A 110 -9.05 -11.44 12.49
N LEU A 111 -8.32 -11.14 13.54
CA LEU A 111 -7.78 -9.80 13.82
C LEU A 111 -6.59 -9.44 12.93
N TRP A 112 -6.53 -8.19 12.52
CA TRP A 112 -5.37 -7.62 11.83
C TRP A 112 -4.33 -7.06 12.79
N LEU A 113 -4.74 -6.51 13.94
CA LEU A 113 -3.86 -5.95 14.97
C LEU A 113 -3.87 -6.81 16.24
N PRO A 114 -2.73 -7.02 16.88
CA PRO A 114 -2.68 -7.59 18.22
C PRO A 114 -3.34 -6.66 19.24
N ARG A 115 -3.21 -6.96 20.50
CA ARG A 115 -3.68 -6.09 21.57
C ARG A 115 -3.09 -4.69 21.42
N LEU A 116 -3.95 -3.68 21.46
CA LEU A 116 -3.52 -2.28 21.41
C LEU A 116 -2.73 -1.89 22.65
N TYR A 117 -1.57 -1.28 22.44
CA TYR A 117 -0.71 -0.83 23.50
C TYR A 117 -0.15 0.56 23.20
N LEU A 118 -0.26 1.46 24.19
CA LEU A 118 0.05 2.90 24.01
C LEU A 118 1.55 3.19 23.72
N TRP A 119 2.45 2.30 24.07
CA TRP A 119 3.89 2.60 24.10
C TRP A 119 4.77 1.68 23.25
N SER A 120 4.25 0.63 22.69
CA SER A 120 5.05 -0.37 21.98
C SER A 120 4.69 -0.48 20.52
N THR A 121 5.38 0.26 19.69
CA THR A 121 5.30 0.19 18.23
C THR A 121 5.84 -1.15 17.68
N SER A 122 6.84 -1.73 18.33
CA SER A 122 7.49 -2.96 17.88
C SER A 122 6.62 -4.22 17.96
N LYS A 123 5.58 -4.21 18.78
CA LYS A 123 4.69 -5.37 18.96
C LYS A 123 3.70 -5.58 17.80
N ASN A 124 3.52 -4.61 16.93
CA ASN A 124 2.51 -4.63 15.87
C ASN A 124 3.11 -4.73 14.47
N LEU A 125 4.43 -4.89 14.38
CA LEU A 125 5.12 -4.92 13.10
C LEU A 125 4.84 -6.22 12.35
N GLN A 126 4.38 -6.11 11.13
CA GLN A 126 4.07 -7.24 10.26
C GLN A 126 4.70 -7.05 8.89
N LYS A 127 5.23 -8.15 8.36
CA LYS A 127 5.69 -8.20 6.97
C LYS A 127 4.51 -8.35 6.03
N HIS A 128 4.47 -7.53 5.01
CA HIS A 128 3.48 -7.57 3.94
C HIS A 128 4.14 -7.68 2.57
N THR A 129 3.39 -8.19 1.60
CA THR A 129 3.84 -8.12 0.22
C THR A 129 3.71 -6.69 -0.31
N GLY A 130 4.81 -6.15 -0.84
CA GLY A 130 4.83 -4.86 -1.53
C GLY A 130 4.59 -4.96 -3.03
N ALA A 131 4.20 -6.13 -3.52
CA ALA A 131 3.85 -6.31 -4.93
C ALA A 131 2.53 -5.60 -5.26
N TYR A 132 2.51 -4.87 -6.36
CA TYR A 132 1.31 -4.19 -6.85
C TYR A 132 1.32 -4.03 -8.36
N CYS A 133 0.12 -3.80 -8.91
CA CYS A 133 -0.09 -3.34 -10.28
C CYS A 133 -1.11 -2.19 -10.25
N ARG A 134 -0.78 -1.06 -10.85
CA ARG A 134 -1.62 0.14 -10.90
C ARG A 134 -1.88 0.58 -12.31
N LEU A 135 -3.16 0.87 -12.62
CA LEU A 135 -3.54 1.60 -13.83
C LEU A 135 -3.22 3.08 -13.59
N LYS A 136 -2.02 3.48 -14.08
CA LYS A 136 -1.49 4.84 -13.89
C LYS A 136 -2.24 5.87 -14.68
N ASN A 137 -2.55 5.53 -15.93
CA ASN A 137 -3.29 6.41 -16.83
C ASN A 137 -4.16 5.58 -17.75
N ILE A 138 -5.34 6.09 -18.04
CA ILE A 138 -6.22 5.63 -19.11
C ILE A 138 -6.82 6.86 -19.78
N GLN A 139 -6.82 6.87 -21.10
CA GLN A 139 -7.44 7.93 -21.88
C GLN A 139 -8.26 7.32 -23.01
N LEU A 140 -9.46 7.86 -23.21
CA LEU A 140 -10.34 7.54 -24.32
C LEU A 140 -10.74 8.84 -25.00
N GLY A 141 -10.39 9.01 -26.26
CA GLY A 141 -10.71 10.19 -27.05
C GLY A 141 -11.57 9.84 -28.25
N TYR A 142 -12.33 10.83 -28.72
CA TYR A 142 -13.06 10.76 -29.98
C TYR A 142 -12.87 12.05 -30.76
N SER A 143 -12.32 11.93 -31.95
CA SER A 143 -12.18 13.01 -32.90
C SER A 143 -13.41 13.08 -33.82
N LEU A 144 -14.11 14.21 -33.82
CA LEU A 144 -15.31 14.36 -34.64
C LEU A 144 -14.98 14.31 -36.15
N PRO A 145 -15.84 13.70 -36.96
CA PRO A 145 -15.65 13.62 -38.40
C PRO A 145 -15.61 15.02 -39.05
N GLY A 146 -14.71 15.21 -40.02
CA GLY A 146 -14.55 16.48 -40.75
C GLY A 146 -15.85 17.01 -41.38
N ALA A 147 -16.74 16.12 -41.83
CA ALA A 147 -18.04 16.49 -42.39
C ALA A 147 -18.93 17.30 -41.41
N ILE A 148 -18.72 17.17 -40.11
CA ILE A 148 -19.46 17.91 -39.10
C ILE A 148 -18.72 19.23 -38.77
N ILE A 149 -17.42 19.15 -38.53
CA ILE A 149 -16.63 20.28 -37.99
C ILE A 149 -16.33 21.33 -39.03
N ASN A 150 -16.17 20.97 -40.32
CA ASN A 150 -15.93 21.92 -41.39
C ASN A 150 -17.11 22.91 -41.62
N LYS A 151 -18.33 22.49 -41.22
CA LYS A 151 -19.52 23.37 -41.32
C LYS A 151 -19.47 24.58 -40.39
N VAL A 152 -18.70 24.47 -39.30
CA VAL A 152 -18.53 25.52 -38.29
C VAL A 152 -17.15 26.19 -38.36
N GLY A 153 -16.37 25.91 -39.43
CA GLY A 153 -15.08 26.54 -39.66
C GLY A 153 -13.97 26.06 -38.74
N LEU A 154 -14.09 24.85 -38.19
CA LEU A 154 -13.07 24.24 -37.33
C LEU A 154 -12.30 23.17 -38.10
N GLU A 155 -11.01 23.04 -37.83
CA GLU A 155 -10.17 22.00 -38.44
C GLU A 155 -10.27 20.66 -37.71
N LYS A 156 -10.28 20.69 -36.36
CA LYS A 156 -10.34 19.48 -35.56
C LYS A 156 -11.04 19.72 -34.22
N VAL A 157 -11.90 18.81 -33.84
CA VAL A 157 -12.50 18.76 -32.48
C VAL A 157 -12.33 17.36 -31.94
N ARG A 158 -11.67 17.24 -30.79
CA ARG A 158 -11.49 15.97 -30.06
C ARG A 158 -12.03 16.11 -28.64
N ILE A 159 -12.96 15.25 -28.28
CA ILE A 159 -13.48 15.11 -26.92
C ILE A 159 -12.77 13.93 -26.27
N TYR A 160 -12.36 14.08 -25.04
CA TYR A 160 -11.67 12.97 -24.36
C TYR A 160 -12.04 12.88 -22.88
N PHE A 161 -11.93 11.67 -22.40
CA PHE A 161 -11.91 11.28 -20.99
C PHE A 161 -10.50 10.86 -20.62
N SER A 162 -10.03 11.26 -19.45
CA SER A 162 -8.76 10.82 -18.88
C SER A 162 -8.94 10.46 -17.42
N GLY A 163 -8.30 9.39 -17.01
CA GLY A 163 -8.29 8.95 -15.61
C GLY A 163 -6.89 8.56 -15.18
N ASP A 164 -6.50 8.98 -13.97
CA ASP A 164 -5.22 8.66 -13.39
C ASP A 164 -5.38 7.88 -12.10
N ASN A 165 -4.53 6.87 -11.91
CA ASN A 165 -4.48 6.03 -10.72
C ASN A 165 -5.82 5.38 -10.34
N LEU A 166 -6.68 5.06 -11.31
CA LEU A 166 -8.06 4.62 -11.06
C LEU A 166 -8.14 3.29 -10.35
N LEU A 167 -7.25 2.35 -10.69
CA LEU A 167 -7.25 0.99 -10.16
C LEU A 167 -5.88 0.63 -9.62
N THR A 168 -5.86 0.01 -8.45
CA THR A 168 -4.65 -0.55 -7.84
C THR A 168 -4.96 -1.95 -7.36
N PHE A 169 -4.17 -2.92 -7.79
CA PHE A 169 -4.18 -4.29 -7.34
C PHE A 169 -2.96 -4.50 -6.44
N SER A 170 -3.17 -4.84 -5.20
CA SER A 170 -2.10 -5.03 -4.21
C SER A 170 -2.54 -6.03 -3.15
N GLY A 171 -1.57 -6.72 -2.58
CA GLY A 171 -1.78 -7.60 -1.42
C GLY A 171 -1.58 -6.91 -0.07
N ILE A 172 -1.30 -5.60 -0.07
CA ILE A 172 -1.21 -4.81 1.15
C ILE A 172 -2.63 -4.41 1.61
N ASN A 173 -2.79 -4.16 2.91
CA ASN A 173 -4.05 -3.67 3.47
C ASN A 173 -4.49 -2.37 2.78
N GLU A 174 -5.78 -2.21 2.52
CA GLU A 174 -6.39 -1.09 1.79
C GLU A 174 -6.12 0.31 2.39
N ASN A 175 -5.73 0.37 3.66
CA ASN A 175 -5.38 1.61 4.34
C ASN A 175 -3.98 2.14 3.96
N PHE A 176 -3.21 1.38 3.17
CA PHE A 176 -1.87 1.76 2.72
C PHE A 176 -1.79 1.84 1.21
N ASP A 177 -1.04 2.81 0.72
CA ASP A 177 -0.67 2.87 -0.68
C ASP A 177 0.64 2.09 -0.91
N PRO A 178 0.68 1.09 -1.81
CA PRO A 178 1.87 0.29 -2.05
C PRO A 178 3.07 1.08 -2.62
N GLU A 179 2.84 2.26 -3.19
CA GLU A 179 3.91 3.16 -3.64
C GLU A 179 4.40 4.09 -2.53
N ALA A 180 3.56 4.34 -1.51
CA ALA A 180 3.85 5.18 -0.37
C ALA A 180 3.42 4.50 0.94
N PRO A 181 4.04 3.36 1.31
CA PRO A 181 3.59 2.52 2.42
C PRO A 181 3.88 3.11 3.81
N TRP A 182 4.53 4.25 3.87
CA TRP A 182 4.86 4.93 5.11
C TRP A 182 3.61 5.51 5.75
N GLY A 183 3.32 5.17 6.97
CA GLY A 183 2.09 5.55 7.66
C GLY A 183 1.83 7.06 7.84
N GLY A 184 2.71 7.92 7.37
CA GLY A 184 2.54 9.38 7.31
C GLY A 184 2.52 9.92 5.87
N ALA A 185 2.62 9.06 4.86
CA ALA A 185 2.63 9.49 3.47
C ALA A 185 1.20 9.79 2.98
N TYR A 186 1.09 10.82 2.14
CA TYR A 186 -0.17 11.13 1.48
C TYR A 186 -0.46 10.08 0.41
N PRO A 187 -1.62 9.42 0.41
CA PRO A 187 -1.95 8.44 -0.61
C PRO A 187 -2.07 9.10 -1.98
N ILE A 188 -1.71 8.36 -3.02
CA ILE A 188 -1.82 8.83 -4.40
C ILE A 188 -3.28 9.02 -4.77
N SER A 189 -3.63 10.23 -5.19
CA SER A 189 -5.00 10.59 -5.57
C SER A 189 -5.42 9.93 -6.89
N LYS A 190 -6.68 9.52 -6.95
CA LYS A 190 -7.36 9.19 -8.21
C LYS A 190 -7.88 10.49 -8.83
N SER A 191 -7.68 10.67 -10.12
CA SER A 191 -8.27 11.80 -10.84
C SER A 191 -9.05 11.35 -12.05
N ILE A 192 -10.11 12.10 -12.37
CA ILE A 192 -10.94 11.92 -13.55
C ILE A 192 -11.09 13.29 -14.22
N SER A 193 -10.81 13.35 -15.49
CA SER A 193 -10.88 14.57 -16.27
C SER A 193 -11.64 14.36 -17.57
N PHE A 194 -12.39 15.37 -17.96
CA PHE A 194 -13.01 15.46 -19.28
C PHE A 194 -12.49 16.72 -19.97
N GLY A 195 -12.19 16.60 -21.23
CA GLY A 195 -11.65 17.73 -21.97
C GLY A 195 -12.08 17.75 -23.43
N VAL A 196 -11.96 18.93 -24.01
CA VAL A 196 -12.21 19.17 -25.44
C VAL A 196 -11.01 19.92 -26.02
N ASN A 197 -10.42 19.37 -27.06
CA ASN A 197 -9.38 20.03 -27.84
C ASN A 197 -10.01 20.55 -29.14
N VAL A 198 -9.83 21.83 -29.42
CA VAL A 198 -10.35 22.49 -30.64
C VAL A 198 -9.18 23.10 -31.39
N THR A 199 -9.11 22.84 -32.69
CA THR A 199 -8.16 23.46 -33.63
C THR A 199 -8.97 24.25 -34.66
N PHE A 200 -8.54 25.50 -34.87
CA PHE A 200 -9.18 26.46 -35.77
C PHE A 200 -8.40 26.58 -37.07
#